data_b970eda55be830c1a8a0a98a1b07559a
#
_entry.id   b970eda55be830c1a8a0a98a1b07559a
#
_cell.length_a   1.000
_cell.length_b   1.000
_cell.length_c   1.000
_cell.angle_alpha   90.00
_cell.angle_beta   90.00
_cell.angle_gamma   90.00
#
_symmetry.space_group_name_H-M   'P 1'
#
loop_
_entity.id
_entity.type
_entity.pdbx_description
1 polymer ?
#
loop_
_entity_poly.entity_id
_entity_poly.type
_entity_poly.pdbx_seq_one_letter_code
_entity_poly.pdbx_strand_id
1 'polypeptide(L)'
;REALGDWWFGVRAKSRLADNVIAEPCDFLLLQSAPKVIAFQRKKLLIEEMRSRGHRLVETALLEPKQILRQRLLTMPPFAVPTRYFGLAAYAQWLVEHHQPRILLNDRNGSLYAPFLRLSLNARQRLLVHLAHASTVESSRRLGMNDYDYYFLFGQSSLNALQARALRFGSSQVVLSGSH
;
A
#
# COMPACT_ATOMS: atom_id res chain seq x y z
N ARG A 1 7.98 12.00 17.73
CA ARG A 1 8.45 12.70 16.52
C ARG A 1 7.63 12.30 15.27
N GLU A 2 7.36 11.02 15.03
CA GLU A 2 6.56 10.58 13.87
C GLU A 2 5.15 11.18 13.86
N ALA A 3 4.46 11.18 15.00
CA ALA A 3 3.09 11.73 15.11
C ALA A 3 2.98 13.21 14.75
N LEU A 4 4.01 14.00 15.06
CA LEU A 4 4.08 15.42 14.68
C LEU A 4 4.31 15.59 13.17
N GLY A 5 5.13 14.73 12.58
CA GLY A 5 5.36 14.69 11.13
C GLY A 5 4.09 14.35 10.36
N ASP A 6 3.35 13.33 10.82
CA ASP A 6 2.07 12.93 10.23
C ASP A 6 1.03 14.06 10.34
N TRP A 7 0.95 14.71 11.51
CA TRP A 7 0.03 15.83 11.72
C TRP A 7 0.37 17.02 10.83
N TRP A 8 1.65 17.42 10.76
CA TRP A 8 2.13 18.48 9.86
C TRP A 8 1.78 18.15 8.40
N PHE A 9 2.03 16.92 7.97
CA PHE A 9 1.69 16.47 6.63
C PHE A 9 0.18 16.57 6.38
N GLY A 10 -0.65 16.14 7.34
CA GLY A 10 -2.10 16.23 7.24
C GLY A 10 -2.62 17.67 7.12
N VAL A 11 -2.09 18.58 7.91
CA VAL A 11 -2.46 20.01 7.84
C VAL A 11 -2.09 20.61 6.46
N ARG A 12 -0.89 20.35 6.00
CA ARG A 12 -0.41 20.87 4.70
C ARG A 12 -1.14 20.24 3.51
N ALA A 13 -1.51 18.99 3.60
CA ALA A 13 -2.21 18.26 2.55
C ALA A 13 -3.57 18.88 2.22
N LYS A 14 -4.30 19.40 3.21
CA LYS A 14 -5.61 20.04 3.03
C LYS A 14 -5.59 21.22 2.06
N SER A 15 -4.49 21.96 2.00
CA SER A 15 -4.31 23.12 1.11
C SER A 15 -3.56 22.78 -0.19
N ARG A 16 -3.27 21.50 -0.42
CA ARG A 16 -2.45 21.03 -1.55
C ARG A 16 -3.13 19.94 -2.37
N LEU A 17 -4.44 19.83 -2.28
CA LEU A 17 -5.20 18.91 -3.12
C LEU A 17 -5.00 19.24 -4.61
N ALA A 18 -4.97 18.21 -5.43
CA ALA A 18 -4.94 18.36 -6.87
C ALA A 18 -6.30 18.86 -7.37
N ASP A 19 -6.27 19.75 -8.35
CA ASP A 19 -7.50 20.23 -9.00
C ASP A 19 -8.09 19.15 -9.92
N ASN A 20 -7.22 18.39 -10.59
CA ASN A 20 -7.57 17.26 -11.45
C ASN A 20 -6.54 16.13 -11.31
N VAL A 21 -7.00 14.89 -11.48
CA VAL A 21 -6.14 13.71 -11.56
C VAL A 21 -6.23 13.11 -12.94
N ILE A 22 -5.09 13.02 -13.65
CA ILE A 22 -5.01 12.33 -14.93
C ILE A 22 -4.95 10.83 -14.65
N ALA A 23 -5.96 10.10 -15.14
CA ALA A 23 -6.02 8.66 -14.95
C ALA A 23 -5.16 7.92 -15.98
N GLU A 24 -4.31 7.03 -15.50
CA GLU A 24 -3.53 6.06 -16.28
C GLU A 24 -3.84 4.65 -15.79
N PRO A 25 -4.99 4.06 -16.19
CA PRO A 25 -5.45 2.78 -15.64
C PRO A 25 -4.47 1.64 -15.87
N CYS A 26 -4.40 0.73 -14.89
CA CYS A 26 -3.63 -0.51 -14.99
C CYS A 26 -4.41 -1.67 -14.37
N ASP A 27 -3.98 -2.91 -14.64
CA ASP A 27 -4.56 -4.10 -14.01
C ASP A 27 -4.00 -4.29 -12.61
N PHE A 28 -2.67 -4.17 -12.49
CA PHE A 28 -1.92 -4.33 -11.24
C PHE A 28 -1.03 -3.13 -10.99
N LEU A 29 -1.11 -2.58 -9.78
CA LEU A 29 -0.17 -1.60 -9.28
C LEU A 29 0.69 -2.24 -8.19
N LEU A 30 1.99 -2.40 -8.46
CA LEU A 30 2.96 -2.84 -7.46
C LEU A 30 3.55 -1.62 -6.76
N LEU A 31 3.18 -1.44 -5.49
CA LEU A 31 3.59 -0.31 -4.68
C LEU A 31 4.77 -0.69 -3.79
N GLN A 32 5.94 -0.17 -4.10
CA GLN A 32 7.17 -0.36 -3.35
C GLN A 32 7.30 0.66 -2.20
N SER A 33 8.04 0.28 -1.17
CA SER A 33 8.24 1.13 0.00
C SER A 33 9.10 2.37 -0.25
N ALA A 34 9.98 2.32 -1.24
CA ALA A 34 10.87 3.43 -1.62
C ALA A 34 11.42 3.23 -3.05
N PRO A 35 11.82 4.31 -3.76
CA PRO A 35 12.36 4.22 -5.12
C PRO A 35 13.59 3.32 -5.26
N LYS A 36 14.44 3.25 -4.23
CA LYS A 36 15.61 2.36 -4.21
C LYS A 36 15.26 0.87 -4.33
N VAL A 37 14.07 0.47 -3.87
CA VAL A 37 13.63 -0.94 -3.94
C VAL A 37 13.32 -1.34 -5.38
N ILE A 38 12.82 -0.41 -6.19
CA ILE A 38 12.61 -0.61 -7.63
C ILE A 38 13.95 -0.88 -8.33
N ALA A 39 14.98 -0.10 -7.99
CA ALA A 39 16.32 -0.27 -8.58
C ALA A 39 16.94 -1.65 -8.31
N PHE A 40 16.60 -2.29 -7.18
CA PHE A 40 17.05 -3.66 -6.87
C PHE A 40 16.33 -4.77 -7.65
N GLN A 41 15.29 -4.46 -8.40
CA GLN A 41 14.53 -5.40 -9.21
C GLN A 41 14.09 -6.70 -8.49
N ARG A 42 13.80 -6.61 -7.19
CA ARG A 42 13.49 -7.77 -6.34
C ARG A 42 12.27 -8.57 -6.80
N LYS A 43 11.35 -7.95 -7.52
CA LYS A 43 10.12 -8.57 -8.03
C LYS A 43 10.15 -8.75 -9.56
N LYS A 44 11.34 -8.76 -10.16
CA LYS A 44 11.49 -8.84 -11.62
C LYS A 44 10.73 -10.02 -12.22
N LEU A 45 10.92 -11.21 -11.67
CA LEU A 45 10.27 -12.43 -12.18
C LEU A 45 8.73 -12.33 -12.11
N LEU A 46 8.19 -11.83 -10.99
CA LEU A 46 6.75 -11.61 -10.86
C LEU A 46 6.23 -10.63 -11.90
N ILE A 47 6.93 -9.52 -12.09
CA ILE A 47 6.56 -8.47 -13.06
C ILE A 47 6.58 -9.03 -14.50
N GLU A 48 7.63 -9.75 -14.85
CA GLU A 48 7.78 -10.37 -16.17
C GLU A 48 6.69 -11.41 -16.43
N GLU A 49 6.40 -12.28 -15.46
CA GLU A 49 5.35 -13.28 -15.56
C GLU A 49 3.96 -12.66 -15.73
N MET A 50 3.65 -11.63 -14.93
CA MET A 50 2.36 -10.92 -15.05
C MET A 50 2.20 -10.25 -16.41
N ARG A 51 3.26 -9.61 -16.91
CA ARG A 51 3.26 -8.97 -18.22
C ARG A 51 3.19 -9.99 -19.38
N SER A 52 3.87 -11.13 -19.26
CA SER A 52 3.81 -12.21 -20.26
C SER A 52 2.40 -12.79 -20.41
N ARG A 53 1.61 -12.76 -19.35
CA ARG A 53 0.18 -13.14 -19.34
C ARG A 53 -0.76 -12.06 -19.87
N GLY A 54 -0.23 -10.95 -20.37
CA GLY A 54 -1.01 -9.86 -20.96
C GLY A 54 -1.57 -8.86 -19.95
N HIS A 55 -1.14 -8.90 -18.69
CA HIS A 55 -1.58 -7.92 -17.69
C HIS A 55 -0.75 -6.65 -17.76
N ARG A 56 -1.42 -5.50 -17.67
CA ARG A 56 -0.75 -4.22 -17.50
C ARG A 56 -0.37 -4.02 -16.03
N LEU A 57 0.89 -4.24 -15.72
CA LEU A 57 1.46 -4.01 -14.40
C LEU A 57 2.33 -2.76 -14.42
N VAL A 58 2.02 -1.84 -13.49
CA VAL A 58 2.82 -0.64 -13.21
C VAL A 58 3.49 -0.81 -11.86
N GLU A 59 4.80 -0.53 -11.79
CA GLU A 59 5.56 -0.48 -10.55
C GLU A 59 5.81 0.97 -10.18
N THR A 60 5.48 1.34 -8.96
CA THR A 60 5.74 2.67 -8.40
C THR A 60 6.19 2.57 -6.95
N ALA A 61 6.71 3.66 -6.40
CA ALA A 61 7.14 3.71 -5.01
C ALA A 61 6.43 4.80 -4.23
N LEU A 62 6.27 4.56 -2.93
CA LEU A 62 5.82 5.60 -2.00
C LEU A 62 6.83 6.75 -1.99
N LEU A 63 6.31 7.96 -2.11
CA LEU A 63 7.07 9.18 -2.07
C LEU A 63 7.10 9.78 -0.66
N GLU A 64 8.11 10.58 -0.40
CA GLU A 64 8.21 11.34 0.85
C GLU A 64 7.17 12.47 0.91
N PRO A 65 6.65 12.83 2.10
CA PRO A 65 5.63 13.86 2.25
C PRO A 65 5.95 15.18 1.56
N LYS A 66 7.20 15.62 1.59
CA LYS A 66 7.63 16.86 0.91
C LYS A 66 7.47 16.79 -0.61
N GLN A 67 7.75 15.63 -1.21
CA GLN A 67 7.60 15.41 -2.65
C GLN A 67 6.11 15.37 -3.03
N ILE A 68 5.30 14.67 -2.25
CA ILE A 68 3.85 14.58 -2.44
C ILE A 68 3.22 15.98 -2.41
N LEU A 69 3.56 16.80 -1.41
CA LEU A 69 3.07 18.18 -1.28
C LEU A 69 3.52 19.07 -2.44
N ARG A 70 4.78 18.96 -2.86
CA ARG A 70 5.33 19.74 -3.96
C ARG A 70 4.67 19.44 -5.29
N GLN A 71 4.41 18.16 -5.54
CA GLN A 71 3.79 17.67 -6.78
C GLN A 71 2.26 17.66 -6.71
N ARG A 72 1.66 18.02 -5.56
CA ARG A 72 0.21 18.02 -5.32
C ARG A 72 -0.45 16.66 -5.63
N LEU A 73 0.20 15.56 -5.25
CA LEU A 73 -0.30 14.19 -5.46
C LEU A 73 -1.29 13.79 -4.37
N LEU A 74 -2.33 14.57 -4.21
CA LEU A 74 -3.30 14.47 -3.11
C LEU A 74 -4.70 14.73 -3.65
N THR A 75 -5.65 13.87 -3.31
CA THR A 75 -7.08 14.07 -3.58
C THR A 75 -7.91 13.86 -2.33
N MET A 76 -9.11 14.44 -2.31
CA MET A 76 -10.01 14.34 -1.16
C MET A 76 -10.36 12.87 -0.90
N PRO A 77 -10.09 12.33 0.30
CA PRO A 77 -10.52 10.98 0.66
C PRO A 77 -12.06 10.89 0.63
N PRO A 78 -12.63 9.74 0.21
CA PRO A 78 -14.09 9.55 0.15
C PRO A 78 -14.72 9.25 1.53
N PHE A 79 -13.95 9.40 2.61
CA PHE A 79 -14.35 9.13 4.00
C PHE A 79 -13.73 10.15 4.94
N ALA A 80 -14.34 10.31 6.11
CA ALA A 80 -13.83 11.21 7.15
C ALA A 80 -12.51 10.68 7.74
N VAL A 81 -11.52 11.56 7.82
CA VAL A 81 -10.19 11.21 8.33
C VAL A 81 -9.73 12.26 9.33
N PRO A 82 -9.21 11.86 10.49
CA PRO A 82 -8.56 12.78 11.42
C PRO A 82 -7.40 13.52 10.74
N THR A 83 -7.20 14.79 11.09
CA THR A 83 -6.17 15.64 10.47
C THR A 83 -4.78 14.99 10.45
N ARG A 84 -4.41 14.28 11.50
CA ARG A 84 -3.14 13.56 11.57
C ARG A 84 -2.92 12.60 10.40
N TYR A 85 -3.97 11.95 9.94
CA TYR A 85 -3.87 10.92 8.88
C TYR A 85 -4.34 11.42 7.51
N PHE A 86 -4.79 12.68 7.45
CA PHE A 86 -5.36 13.22 6.22
C PHE A 86 -4.39 13.16 5.04
N GLY A 87 -3.11 13.49 5.24
CA GLY A 87 -2.11 13.42 4.18
C GLY A 87 -1.89 12.01 3.65
N LEU A 88 -1.89 11.01 4.54
CA LEU A 88 -1.77 9.59 4.16
C LEU A 88 -2.98 9.14 3.34
N ALA A 89 -4.19 9.47 3.80
CA ALA A 89 -5.43 9.11 3.13
C ALA A 89 -5.59 9.82 1.78
N ALA A 90 -5.23 11.10 1.70
CA ALA A 90 -5.30 11.88 0.46
C ALA A 90 -4.31 11.39 -0.60
N TYR A 91 -3.10 10.98 -0.20
CA TYR A 91 -2.14 10.38 -1.13
C TYR A 91 -2.58 8.98 -1.56
N ALA A 92 -3.09 8.16 -0.65
CA ALA A 92 -3.66 6.87 -1.00
C ALA A 92 -4.80 7.01 -2.03
N GLN A 93 -5.70 7.97 -1.82
CA GLN A 93 -6.78 8.25 -2.75
C GLN A 93 -6.24 8.71 -4.12
N TRP A 94 -5.22 9.56 -4.15
CA TRP A 94 -4.59 10.00 -5.39
C TRP A 94 -3.99 8.81 -6.17
N LEU A 95 -3.28 7.90 -5.49
CA LEU A 95 -2.72 6.70 -6.11
C LEU A 95 -3.80 5.83 -6.75
N VAL A 96 -4.93 5.65 -6.06
CA VAL A 96 -6.05 4.87 -6.57
C VAL A 96 -6.74 5.57 -7.75
N GLU A 97 -6.91 6.87 -7.72
CA GLU A 97 -7.52 7.62 -8.81
C GLU A 97 -6.62 7.71 -10.04
N HIS A 98 -5.32 7.90 -9.85
CA HIS A 98 -4.37 8.02 -10.95
C HIS A 98 -4.15 6.67 -11.66
N HIS A 99 -3.87 5.63 -10.90
CA HIS A 99 -3.54 4.31 -11.47
C HIS A 99 -4.76 3.42 -11.71
N GLN A 100 -5.88 3.66 -11.06
CA GLN A 100 -7.11 2.87 -11.13
C GLN A 100 -6.85 1.34 -11.22
N PRO A 101 -6.02 0.78 -10.34
CA PRO A 101 -5.66 -0.62 -10.42
C PRO A 101 -6.87 -1.50 -10.06
N ARG A 102 -6.98 -2.67 -10.68
CA ARG A 102 -7.90 -3.71 -10.21
C ARG A 102 -7.42 -4.30 -8.91
N ILE A 103 -6.11 -4.53 -8.82
CA ILE A 103 -5.44 -5.04 -7.64
C ILE A 103 -4.19 -4.19 -7.38
N LEU A 104 -4.06 -3.68 -6.15
CA LEU A 104 -2.85 -3.07 -5.66
C LEU A 104 -2.07 -4.09 -4.84
N LEU A 105 -0.82 -4.32 -5.24
CA LEU A 105 0.12 -5.22 -4.58
C LEU A 105 1.09 -4.42 -3.72
N ASN A 106 1.23 -4.80 -2.45
CA ASN A 106 2.16 -4.17 -1.52
C ASN A 106 2.92 -5.26 -0.76
N ASP A 107 4.23 -5.13 -0.63
CA ASP A 107 5.08 -6.08 0.08
C ASP A 107 5.54 -5.58 1.46
N ARG A 108 5.04 -4.42 1.91
CA ARG A 108 5.45 -3.82 3.18
C ARG A 108 4.51 -4.20 4.32
N ASN A 109 5.04 -4.91 5.31
CA ASN A 109 4.36 -5.17 6.57
C ASN A 109 4.20 -3.87 7.39
N GLY A 110 3.05 -3.72 8.05
CA GLY A 110 2.80 -2.63 8.98
C GLY A 110 2.81 -1.23 8.34
N SER A 111 2.36 -1.11 7.10
CA SER A 111 2.23 0.17 6.43
C SER A 111 1.05 0.98 6.95
N LEU A 112 1.30 2.23 7.38
CA LEU A 112 0.23 3.17 7.73
C LEU A 112 -0.67 3.53 6.54
N TYR A 113 -0.23 3.30 5.31
CA TYR A 113 -1.04 3.52 4.11
C TYR A 113 -2.05 2.40 3.86
N ALA A 114 -1.81 1.19 4.36
CA ALA A 114 -2.65 0.03 4.06
C ALA A 114 -4.14 0.23 4.35
N PRO A 115 -4.58 0.71 5.52
CA PRO A 115 -6.01 0.91 5.78
C PRO A 115 -6.63 1.94 4.83
N PHE A 116 -5.93 3.01 4.50
CA PHE A 116 -6.44 4.05 3.59
C PHE A 116 -6.49 3.59 2.14
N LEU A 117 -5.47 2.86 1.69
CA LEU A 117 -5.45 2.22 0.36
C LEU A 117 -6.60 1.23 0.23
N ARG A 118 -6.82 0.39 1.25
CA ARG A 118 -7.92 -0.57 1.25
C ARG A 118 -9.28 0.11 1.16
N LEU A 119 -9.52 1.13 1.97
CA LEU A 119 -10.78 1.89 1.93
C LEU A 119 -11.02 2.54 0.56
N SER A 120 -10.01 3.18 -0.01
CA SER A 120 -10.10 3.81 -1.33
C SER A 120 -10.33 2.80 -2.45
N LEU A 121 -9.65 1.64 -2.41
CA LEU A 121 -9.82 0.55 -3.39
C LEU A 121 -11.18 -0.13 -3.25
N ASN A 122 -11.58 -0.49 -2.04
CA ASN A 122 -12.84 -1.19 -1.80
C ASN A 122 -14.07 -0.32 -2.16
N ALA A 123 -14.00 1.00 -1.99
CA ALA A 123 -15.04 1.92 -2.46
C ALA A 123 -15.27 1.83 -3.98
N ARG A 124 -14.33 1.30 -4.73
CA ARG A 124 -14.40 1.07 -6.19
C ARG A 124 -14.44 -0.40 -6.56
N GLN A 125 -14.72 -1.30 -5.62
CA GLN A 125 -14.71 -2.76 -5.80
C GLN A 125 -13.36 -3.29 -6.30
N ARG A 126 -12.27 -2.73 -5.79
CA ARG A 126 -10.88 -3.09 -6.09
C ARG A 126 -10.22 -3.66 -4.82
N LEU A 127 -9.14 -4.40 -5.00
CA LEU A 127 -8.51 -5.17 -3.92
C LEU A 127 -7.12 -4.66 -3.56
N LEU A 128 -6.81 -4.74 -2.26
CA LEU A 128 -5.47 -4.56 -1.72
C LEU A 128 -4.91 -5.91 -1.29
N VAL A 129 -3.78 -6.31 -1.85
CA VAL A 129 -3.13 -7.59 -1.61
C VAL A 129 -1.73 -7.38 -1.06
N HIS A 130 -1.43 -8.05 0.06
CA HIS A 130 -0.08 -8.11 0.59
C HIS A 130 0.68 -9.29 -0.04
N LEU A 131 1.87 -9.01 -0.58
CA LEU A 131 2.80 -10.03 -1.06
C LEU A 131 3.79 -10.40 0.05
N ALA A 132 4.07 -11.69 0.19
CA ALA A 132 5.10 -12.16 1.10
C ALA A 132 6.48 -11.55 0.74
N HIS A 133 7.18 -11.00 1.73
CA HIS A 133 8.43 -10.27 1.51
C HIS A 133 9.65 -11.00 2.09
N ALA A 134 9.52 -11.59 3.25
CA ALA A 134 10.58 -12.34 3.95
C ALA A 134 9.97 -13.30 4.96
N SER A 135 10.75 -14.25 5.43
CA SER A 135 10.40 -15.02 6.64
C SER A 135 10.39 -14.03 7.81
N THR A 136 9.21 -13.61 8.21
CA THR A 136 9.06 -12.48 9.12
C THR A 136 9.35 -12.92 10.55
N VAL A 137 10.49 -12.55 11.06
CA VAL A 137 10.80 -12.53 12.51
C VAL A 137 10.77 -11.06 12.95
N GLU A 138 9.72 -10.33 12.63
CA GLU A 138 9.70 -8.91 12.97
C GLU A 138 9.11 -8.66 14.35
N SER A 139 9.87 -7.95 15.18
CA SER A 139 9.43 -7.39 16.45
C SER A 139 8.65 -6.06 16.30
N SER A 140 8.28 -5.69 15.07
CA SER A 140 7.63 -4.43 14.79
C SER A 140 6.23 -4.34 15.40
N ARG A 141 5.99 -3.31 16.20
CA ARG A 141 4.66 -2.98 16.75
C ARG A 141 3.63 -2.66 15.65
N ARG A 142 4.09 -2.32 14.45
CA ARG A 142 3.23 -1.96 13.30
C ARG A 142 2.64 -3.18 12.59
N LEU A 143 3.09 -4.39 12.89
CA LEU A 143 2.50 -5.61 12.33
C LEU A 143 1.02 -5.80 12.70
N GLY A 144 0.55 -5.19 13.77
CA GLY A 144 -0.87 -5.13 14.13
C GLY A 144 -1.75 -4.30 13.19
N MET A 145 -1.16 -3.63 12.18
CA MET A 145 -1.86 -2.81 11.18
C MET A 145 -2.01 -3.52 9.83
N ASN A 146 -2.11 -4.83 9.84
CA ASN A 146 -2.32 -5.63 8.63
C ASN A 146 -3.79 -5.51 8.18
N ASP A 147 -4.05 -4.57 7.30
CA ASP A 147 -5.38 -4.31 6.76
C ASP A 147 -5.38 -4.48 5.24
N TYR A 148 -5.52 -5.75 4.83
CA TYR A 148 -5.51 -6.18 3.44
C TYR A 148 -6.75 -7.04 3.13
N ASP A 149 -7.16 -7.09 1.87
CA ASP A 149 -8.17 -8.06 1.44
C ASP A 149 -7.57 -9.47 1.45
N TYR A 150 -6.35 -9.63 0.90
CA TYR A 150 -5.60 -10.88 0.93
C TYR A 150 -4.19 -10.63 1.47
N TYR A 151 -3.76 -11.52 2.35
CA TYR A 151 -2.44 -11.48 2.97
C TYR A 151 -1.66 -12.75 2.63
N PHE A 152 -0.70 -12.65 1.71
CA PHE A 152 0.09 -13.77 1.25
C PHE A 152 1.28 -14.00 2.18
N LEU A 153 1.49 -15.27 2.53
CA LEU A 153 2.62 -15.73 3.35
C LEU A 153 3.35 -16.87 2.64
N PHE A 154 4.64 -17.02 2.89
CA PHE A 154 5.44 -18.08 2.30
C PHE A 154 4.97 -19.48 2.70
N GLY A 155 4.58 -19.68 3.96
CA GLY A 155 4.14 -20.98 4.43
C GLY A 155 3.60 -20.98 5.86
N GLN A 156 3.29 -22.17 6.34
CA GLN A 156 2.68 -22.40 7.65
C GLN A 156 3.54 -21.88 8.80
N SER A 157 4.87 -21.99 8.70
CA SER A 157 5.79 -21.48 9.73
C SER A 157 5.67 -19.97 9.93
N SER A 158 5.51 -19.22 8.83
CA SER A 158 5.28 -17.77 8.88
C SER A 158 3.95 -17.44 9.54
N LEU A 159 2.90 -18.17 9.20
CA LEU A 159 1.58 -18.00 9.81
C LEU A 159 1.62 -18.31 11.32
N ASN A 160 2.23 -19.42 11.71
CA ASN A 160 2.36 -19.80 13.12
C ASN A 160 3.15 -18.75 13.91
N ALA A 161 4.23 -18.21 13.34
CA ALA A 161 5.04 -17.17 13.98
C ALA A 161 4.25 -15.87 14.19
N LEU A 162 3.39 -15.49 13.26
CA LEU A 162 2.53 -14.34 13.39
C LEU A 162 1.40 -14.58 14.39
N GLN A 163 0.77 -15.74 14.38
CA GLN A 163 -0.29 -16.13 15.33
C GLN A 163 0.23 -16.19 16.76
N ALA A 164 1.43 -16.73 16.99
CA ALA A 164 2.08 -16.80 18.31
C ALA A 164 2.31 -15.41 18.94
N ARG A 165 2.35 -14.36 18.13
CA ARG A 165 2.46 -12.95 18.58
C ARG A 165 1.12 -12.28 18.81
N ALA A 166 0.03 -13.00 18.77
CA ALA A 166 -1.34 -12.48 18.85
C ALA A 166 -1.62 -11.35 17.85
N LEU A 167 -0.97 -11.39 16.68
CA LEU A 167 -1.23 -10.44 15.61
C LEU A 167 -2.61 -10.68 15.03
N ARG A 168 -3.37 -9.61 14.92
CA ARG A 168 -4.69 -9.65 14.31
C ARG A 168 -4.55 -9.30 12.83
N PHE A 169 -5.08 -10.18 11.98
CA PHE A 169 -5.14 -9.95 10.54
C PHE A 169 -6.36 -9.12 10.12
N GLY A 170 -7.14 -8.63 11.10
CA GLY A 170 -8.41 -7.96 10.82
C GLY A 170 -9.35 -8.85 10.03
N SER A 171 -9.89 -8.33 8.93
CA SER A 171 -10.71 -9.08 7.97
C SER A 171 -9.90 -9.63 6.78
N SER A 172 -8.56 -9.64 6.87
CA SER A 172 -7.70 -10.14 5.79
C SER A 172 -7.82 -11.66 5.65
N GLN A 173 -7.94 -12.13 4.42
CA GLN A 173 -7.85 -13.56 4.12
C GLN A 173 -6.39 -13.95 3.93
N VAL A 174 -5.93 -14.93 4.72
CA VAL A 174 -4.54 -15.40 4.64
C VAL A 174 -4.42 -16.46 3.54
N VAL A 175 -3.39 -16.33 2.70
CA VAL A 175 -3.07 -17.26 1.62
C VAL A 175 -1.62 -17.73 1.78
N LEU A 176 -1.41 -19.05 1.83
CA LEU A 176 -0.09 -19.65 1.82
C LEU A 176 0.36 -19.84 0.37
N SER A 177 1.28 -19.02 -0.11
CA SER A 177 1.62 -18.95 -1.54
C SER A 177 2.96 -19.62 -1.91
N GLY A 178 3.74 -20.03 -0.92
CA GLY A 178 5.12 -20.44 -1.17
C GLY A 178 6.06 -19.26 -1.44
N SER A 179 7.33 -19.58 -1.79
CA SER A 179 8.31 -18.58 -2.20
C SER A 179 8.08 -18.19 -3.66
N HIS A 180 8.16 -16.92 -3.97
CA HIS A 180 8.05 -16.36 -5.32
C HIS A 180 9.42 -16.06 -5.89
#